data_4796d532a2bee557670aec7d95be5dee
#
_entry.id   4796d532a2bee557670aec7d95be5dee
#
_cell.length_a   1.000
_cell.length_b   1.000
_cell.length_c   1.000
_cell.angle_alpha   90.00
_cell.angle_beta   90.00
_cell.angle_gamma   90.00
#
_symmetry.space_group_name_H-M   'P 1'
#
loop_
_entity.id
_entity.type
_entity.pdbx_description
1 polymer ?
#
loop_
_entity_poly.entity_id
_entity_poly.type
_entity_poly.pdbx_seq_one_letter_code
_entity_poly.pdbx_strand_id
1 'polypeptide(L)'
;TECSSKLATRATAKFDLTDIANIQYKQLLSSGHLVVSIDSKNDGQLYQSVIAFNGKQIDEILNNYMIQSEQLRSLFILAFSPEKVSGFMLQQLPDVSGNYYEEIERIFVLASTLTHSELLHNTSEEILHKLYHEDDVRIMDAKSIYFECTCSKVRVSEILCNLGTIELESIIQEQGNVSVHCDYCNTEYEFSKANLEDLVLQISLNDMDAASKEVH
;
A
#
# COMPACT_ATOMS: atom_id res chain seq x y z
N THR A 1 0.49 2.40 -0.50
CA THR A 1 -0.60 1.54 -0.98
C THR A 1 -1.28 0.88 0.19
N GLU A 2 -2.60 0.81 0.18
CA GLU A 2 -3.41 0.12 1.19
C GLU A 2 -4.41 -0.81 0.49
N CYS A 3 -4.71 -1.94 1.12
CA CYS A 3 -5.74 -2.88 0.66
C CYS A 3 -6.49 -3.43 1.86
N SER A 4 -7.82 -3.34 1.85
CA SER A 4 -8.66 -3.91 2.90
C SER A 4 -8.94 -5.41 2.64
N SER A 5 -9.43 -6.10 3.66
CA SER A 5 -9.91 -7.50 3.51
C SER A 5 -11.07 -7.67 2.52
N LYS A 6 -11.73 -6.57 2.16
CA LYS A 6 -12.79 -6.52 1.14
C LYS A 6 -12.26 -6.17 -0.26
N LEU A 7 -10.94 -6.10 -0.43
CA LEU A 7 -10.26 -5.73 -1.67
C LEU A 7 -10.52 -4.26 -2.11
N ALA A 8 -10.91 -3.39 -1.19
CA ALA A 8 -10.88 -1.95 -1.40
C ALA A 8 -9.43 -1.47 -1.32
N THR A 9 -8.97 -0.78 -2.34
CA THR A 9 -7.57 -0.36 -2.47
C THR A 9 -7.44 1.13 -2.67
N ARG A 10 -6.32 1.68 -2.20
CA ARG A 10 -5.87 3.03 -2.54
C ARG A 10 -4.35 3.12 -2.53
N ALA A 11 -3.81 4.00 -3.34
CA ALA A 11 -2.38 4.22 -3.43
C ALA A 11 -2.07 5.71 -3.66
N THR A 12 -0.94 6.15 -3.16
CA THR A 12 -0.39 7.46 -3.45
C THR A 12 1.12 7.37 -3.64
N ALA A 13 1.69 8.33 -4.36
CA ALA A 13 3.12 8.51 -4.49
C ALA A 13 3.46 9.99 -4.28
N LYS A 14 4.48 10.25 -3.46
CA LYS A 14 5.02 11.59 -3.25
C LYS A 14 6.40 11.68 -3.90
N PHE A 15 6.57 12.67 -4.75
CA PHE A 15 7.81 12.88 -5.49
C PHE A 15 7.98 14.35 -5.85
N ASP A 16 9.21 14.78 -6.06
CA ASP A 16 9.51 16.08 -6.61
C ASP A 16 9.53 16.02 -8.14
N LEU A 17 8.71 16.84 -8.80
CA LEU A 17 8.61 16.90 -10.27
C LEU A 17 9.93 17.30 -10.95
N THR A 18 10.78 18.06 -10.26
CA THR A 18 12.09 18.47 -10.80
C THR A 18 13.05 17.29 -10.90
N ASP A 19 12.92 16.32 -9.99
CA ASP A 19 13.77 15.14 -9.96
C ASP A 19 13.33 14.07 -10.98
N ILE A 20 12.03 13.91 -11.20
CA ILE A 20 11.49 12.83 -12.05
C ILE A 20 11.84 13.01 -13.53
N ALA A 21 11.90 14.23 -14.04
CA ALA A 21 12.15 14.48 -15.46
C ALA A 21 13.48 13.87 -15.96
N ASN A 22 14.43 13.60 -15.07
CA ASN A 22 15.77 13.14 -15.39
C ASN A 22 16.15 11.80 -14.73
N ILE A 23 15.30 11.23 -13.87
CA ILE A 23 15.61 10.01 -13.14
C ILE A 23 15.08 8.78 -13.89
N GLN A 24 15.96 7.83 -14.14
CA GLN A 24 15.53 6.52 -14.65
C GLN A 24 14.81 5.75 -13.51
N TYR A 25 13.78 4.99 -13.85
CA TYR A 25 13.01 4.16 -12.91
C TYR A 25 13.88 3.31 -11.95
N LYS A 26 14.98 2.77 -12.47
CA LYS A 26 15.96 2.01 -11.65
C LYS A 26 16.64 2.84 -10.55
N GLN A 27 16.75 4.15 -10.73
CA GLN A 27 17.35 5.04 -9.74
C GLN A 27 16.38 5.34 -8.60
N LEU A 28 15.07 5.37 -8.88
CA LEU A 28 14.02 5.55 -7.85
C LEU A 28 14.02 4.42 -6.83
N LEU A 29 14.43 3.22 -7.24
CA LEU A 29 14.46 2.02 -6.40
C LEU A 29 15.88 1.63 -5.95
N SER A 30 16.87 2.53 -6.14
CA SER A 30 18.28 2.23 -5.83
C SER A 30 18.55 2.02 -4.34
N SER A 31 17.80 2.69 -3.49
CA SER A 31 17.87 2.53 -2.03
C SER A 31 16.57 2.94 -1.37
N GLY A 32 16.21 2.27 -0.29
CA GLY A 32 15.01 2.58 0.46
C GLY A 32 14.60 1.45 1.40
N HIS A 33 13.38 1.55 1.90
CA HIS A 33 12.80 0.55 2.77
C HIS A 33 11.41 0.17 2.27
N LEU A 34 11.14 -1.14 2.19
CA LEU A 34 9.79 -1.65 2.08
C LEU A 34 9.24 -1.87 3.48
N VAL A 35 8.14 -1.22 3.79
CA VAL A 35 7.40 -1.42 5.04
C VAL A 35 6.07 -2.06 4.69
N VAL A 36 5.82 -3.24 5.24
CA VAL A 36 4.54 -3.94 5.14
C VAL A 36 3.89 -3.93 6.50
N SER A 37 2.69 -3.37 6.59
CA SER A 37 1.92 -3.31 7.84
C SER A 37 0.60 -4.07 7.65
N ILE A 38 0.31 -5.00 8.54
CA ILE A 38 -0.93 -5.76 8.56
C ILE A 38 -1.67 -5.38 9.84
N ASP A 39 -2.81 -4.70 9.66
CA ASP A 39 -3.70 -4.33 10.76
C ASP A 39 -4.79 -5.39 10.92
N SER A 40 -4.66 -6.23 11.95
CA SER A 40 -5.67 -7.19 12.35
C SER A 40 -6.68 -6.52 13.26
N LYS A 41 -7.78 -6.01 12.68
CA LYS A 41 -8.84 -5.31 13.43
C LYS A 41 -9.44 -6.14 14.59
N ASN A 42 -9.28 -7.45 14.57
CA ASN A 42 -9.84 -8.34 15.59
C ASN A 42 -9.01 -8.39 16.87
N ASP A 43 -7.69 -8.23 16.77
CA ASP A 43 -6.78 -8.42 17.90
C ASP A 43 -6.09 -7.11 18.35
N GLY A 44 -6.34 -6.00 17.64
CA GLY A 44 -5.73 -4.70 17.91
C GLY A 44 -4.19 -4.71 17.76
N GLN A 45 -3.62 -5.75 17.16
CA GLN A 45 -2.19 -5.86 16.94
C GLN A 45 -1.86 -5.44 15.50
N LEU A 46 -0.94 -4.49 15.40
CA LEU A 46 -0.33 -4.10 14.14
C LEU A 46 0.94 -4.94 13.93
N TYR A 47 0.89 -5.86 12.96
CA TYR A 47 2.11 -6.52 12.49
C TYR A 47 2.81 -5.60 11.48
N GLN A 48 4.09 -5.37 11.69
CA GLN A 48 4.89 -4.55 10.78
C GLN A 48 6.23 -5.21 10.51
N SER A 49 6.56 -5.31 9.23
CA SER A 49 7.85 -5.78 8.75
C SER A 49 8.52 -4.70 7.92
N VAL A 50 9.82 -4.53 8.14
CA VAL A 50 10.65 -3.53 7.45
C VAL A 50 11.87 -4.22 6.88
N ILE A 51 12.05 -4.11 5.56
CA ILE A 51 13.29 -4.55 4.89
C ILE A 51 13.93 -3.39 4.14
N ALA A 52 15.24 -3.29 4.23
CA ALA A 52 16.00 -2.42 3.33
C ALA A 52 16.08 -3.07 1.95
N PHE A 53 15.99 -2.26 0.90
CA PHE A 53 16.14 -2.76 -0.46
C PHE A 53 17.18 -1.97 -1.24
N ASN A 54 17.89 -2.68 -2.08
CA ASN A 54 18.76 -2.16 -3.14
C ASN A 54 18.27 -2.75 -4.46
N GLY A 55 16.96 -2.62 -4.69
CA GLY A 55 16.27 -3.27 -5.79
C GLY A 55 16.43 -2.52 -7.09
N LYS A 56 16.27 -3.25 -8.15
CA LYS A 56 16.22 -2.71 -9.51
C LYS A 56 14.77 -2.58 -9.99
N GLN A 57 13.89 -3.45 -9.46
CA GLN A 57 12.47 -3.54 -9.81
C GLN A 57 11.65 -3.91 -8.58
N ILE A 58 10.35 -3.57 -8.58
CA ILE A 58 9.45 -3.81 -7.44
C ILE A 58 9.26 -5.30 -7.18
N ASP A 59 9.18 -6.13 -8.23
CA ASP A 59 9.07 -7.58 -8.12
C ASP A 59 10.28 -8.22 -7.42
N GLU A 60 11.50 -7.76 -7.72
CA GLU A 60 12.70 -8.19 -6.99
C GLU A 60 12.63 -7.83 -5.49
N ILE A 61 12.14 -6.63 -5.17
CA ILE A 61 11.97 -6.18 -3.78
C ILE A 61 10.92 -7.03 -3.06
N LEU A 62 9.80 -7.34 -3.71
CA LEU A 62 8.76 -8.20 -3.15
C LEU A 62 9.25 -9.64 -2.95
N ASN A 63 10.01 -10.19 -3.90
CA ASN A 63 10.62 -11.52 -3.77
C ASN A 63 11.55 -11.57 -2.54
N ASN A 64 12.39 -10.56 -2.37
CA ASN A 64 13.29 -10.46 -1.21
C ASN A 64 12.51 -10.33 0.11
N TYR A 65 11.42 -9.56 0.11
CA TYR A 65 10.54 -9.44 1.27
C TYR A 65 9.97 -10.80 1.68
N MET A 66 9.43 -11.57 0.74
CA MET A 66 8.85 -12.89 1.04
C MET A 66 9.88 -13.88 1.61
N ILE A 67 11.10 -13.83 1.12
CA ILE A 67 12.19 -14.68 1.63
C ILE A 67 12.63 -14.25 3.02
N GLN A 68 12.85 -12.94 3.24
CA GLN A 68 13.45 -12.44 4.47
C GLN A 68 12.47 -12.32 5.63
N SER A 69 11.24 -11.90 5.36
CA SER A 69 10.23 -11.64 6.38
C SER A 69 9.24 -12.77 6.56
N GLU A 70 8.75 -13.35 5.47
CA GLU A 70 7.72 -14.37 5.50
C GLU A 70 8.29 -15.79 5.46
N GLN A 71 9.57 -15.95 5.08
CA GLN A 71 10.25 -17.24 4.90
C GLN A 71 9.52 -18.16 3.91
N LEU A 72 8.80 -17.57 2.97
CA LEU A 72 8.04 -18.26 1.95
C LEU A 72 8.69 -18.08 0.58
N ARG A 73 8.92 -19.19 -0.09
CA ARG A 73 9.37 -19.16 -1.47
C ARG A 73 8.26 -18.59 -2.35
N SER A 74 8.53 -17.48 -2.99
CA SER A 74 7.57 -16.78 -3.84
C SER A 74 8.25 -16.24 -5.09
N LEU A 75 7.47 -16.05 -6.15
CA LEU A 75 7.89 -15.40 -7.38
C LEU A 75 6.84 -14.34 -7.74
N PHE A 76 7.26 -13.09 -7.84
CA PHE A 76 6.45 -12.00 -8.38
C PHE A 76 6.96 -11.61 -9.74
N ILE A 77 6.04 -11.37 -10.67
CA ILE A 77 6.29 -10.77 -11.98
C ILE A 77 5.27 -9.67 -12.16
N LEU A 78 5.73 -8.44 -12.33
CA LEU A 78 4.89 -7.27 -12.50
C LEU A 78 5.08 -6.66 -13.88
N ALA A 79 4.00 -6.34 -14.55
CA ALA A 79 4.01 -5.71 -15.85
C ALA A 79 3.06 -4.52 -15.87
N PHE A 80 3.45 -3.45 -16.54
CA PHE A 80 2.66 -2.24 -16.66
C PHE A 80 2.78 -1.62 -18.06
N SER A 81 1.70 -1.01 -18.49
CA SER A 81 1.60 -0.13 -19.64
C SER A 81 0.86 1.14 -19.21
N PRO A 82 0.74 2.17 -20.06
CA PRO A 82 -0.08 3.33 -19.74
C PRO A 82 -1.54 3.01 -19.41
N GLU A 83 -2.07 1.92 -19.96
CA GLU A 83 -3.49 1.54 -19.85
C GLU A 83 -3.75 0.40 -18.86
N LYS A 84 -2.73 -0.40 -18.55
CA LYS A 84 -2.92 -1.65 -17.80
C LYS A 84 -1.75 -1.95 -16.87
N VAL A 85 -2.08 -2.44 -15.69
CA VAL A 85 -1.14 -3.08 -14.76
C VAL A 85 -1.57 -4.52 -14.58
N SER A 86 -0.62 -5.44 -14.63
CA SER A 86 -0.83 -6.86 -14.39
C SER A 86 0.24 -7.41 -13.44
N GLY A 87 -0.13 -8.39 -12.64
CA GLY A 87 0.79 -9.08 -11.74
C GLY A 87 0.53 -10.57 -11.70
N PHE A 88 1.61 -11.32 -11.64
CA PHE A 88 1.59 -12.75 -11.38
C PHE A 88 2.35 -13.02 -10.08
N MET A 89 1.75 -13.82 -9.21
CA MET A 89 2.37 -14.27 -7.97
C MET A 89 2.26 -15.79 -7.88
N LEU A 90 3.39 -16.45 -7.70
CA LEU A 90 3.47 -17.85 -7.35
C LEU A 90 4.06 -17.98 -5.95
N GLN A 91 3.45 -18.77 -5.09
CA GLN A 91 3.90 -18.99 -3.73
C GLN A 91 3.82 -20.46 -3.37
N GLN A 92 4.88 -20.98 -2.81
CA GLN A 92 4.88 -22.31 -2.21
C GLN A 92 4.11 -22.24 -0.89
N LEU A 93 3.13 -23.15 -0.72
CA LEU A 93 2.45 -23.27 0.56
C LEU A 93 3.39 -23.86 1.61
N PRO A 94 3.31 -23.40 2.88
CA PRO A 94 3.99 -24.07 3.98
C PRO A 94 3.44 -25.49 4.13
N ASP A 95 4.24 -26.40 4.65
CA ASP A 95 3.81 -27.78 4.96
C ASP A 95 3.67 -28.74 3.77
N VAL A 96 4.46 -28.59 2.75
CA VAL A 96 4.57 -29.65 1.75
C VAL A 96 5.47 -30.77 2.30
N SER A 97 4.88 -31.65 3.12
CA SER A 97 5.53 -32.87 3.57
C SER A 97 5.57 -33.86 2.42
N GLY A 98 6.71 -33.97 1.76
CA GLY A 98 6.90 -34.97 0.70
C GLY A 98 8.05 -34.64 -0.24
N ASN A 99 8.38 -35.61 -1.08
CA ASN A 99 9.50 -35.56 -2.04
C ASN A 99 9.12 -34.77 -3.31
N TYR A 100 8.41 -33.64 -3.17
CA TYR A 100 7.93 -32.81 -4.30
C TYR A 100 8.92 -31.71 -4.71
N TYR A 101 10.17 -31.79 -4.28
CA TYR A 101 11.14 -30.73 -4.55
C TYR A 101 11.35 -30.51 -6.07
N GLU A 102 11.50 -31.57 -6.84
CA GLU A 102 11.70 -31.45 -8.29
C GLU A 102 10.48 -30.87 -9.02
N GLU A 103 9.28 -31.26 -8.60
CA GLU A 103 8.03 -30.72 -9.14
C GLU A 103 7.87 -29.24 -8.81
N ILE A 104 8.13 -28.84 -7.57
CA ILE A 104 8.10 -27.44 -7.16
C ILE A 104 9.11 -26.63 -7.95
N GLU A 105 10.35 -27.13 -8.10
CA GLU A 105 11.37 -26.47 -8.92
C GLU A 105 10.90 -26.28 -10.36
N ARG A 106 10.33 -27.31 -10.98
CA ARG A 106 9.78 -27.25 -12.33
C ARG A 106 8.71 -26.16 -12.44
N ILE A 107 7.77 -26.10 -11.50
CA ILE A 107 6.69 -25.09 -11.48
C ILE A 107 7.26 -23.69 -11.41
N PHE A 108 8.26 -23.41 -10.56
CA PHE A 108 8.91 -22.11 -10.45
C PHE A 108 9.74 -21.76 -11.71
N VAL A 109 10.42 -22.74 -12.31
CA VAL A 109 11.16 -22.54 -13.55
C VAL A 109 10.21 -22.18 -14.68
N LEU A 110 9.10 -22.89 -14.84
CA LEU A 110 8.08 -22.57 -15.83
C LEU A 110 7.52 -21.15 -15.61
N ALA A 111 7.13 -20.80 -14.38
CA ALA A 111 6.65 -19.46 -14.05
C ALA A 111 7.64 -18.37 -14.41
N SER A 112 8.95 -18.60 -14.20
CA SER A 112 9.99 -17.62 -14.50
C SER A 112 10.16 -17.32 -16.00
N THR A 113 9.57 -18.14 -16.87
CA THR A 113 9.56 -17.89 -18.33
C THR A 113 8.48 -16.92 -18.78
N LEU A 114 7.53 -16.57 -17.88
CA LEU A 114 6.44 -15.65 -18.19
C LEU A 114 7.00 -14.25 -18.47
N THR A 115 6.73 -13.73 -19.65
CA THR A 115 7.18 -12.40 -20.07
C THR A 115 6.19 -11.32 -19.66
N HIS A 116 6.66 -10.08 -19.51
CA HIS A 116 5.81 -8.92 -19.26
C HIS A 116 4.75 -8.72 -20.35
N SER A 117 5.10 -8.97 -21.61
CA SER A 117 4.17 -8.88 -22.73
C SER A 117 3.04 -9.89 -22.61
N GLU A 118 3.32 -11.14 -22.26
CA GLU A 118 2.31 -12.16 -22.05
C GLU A 118 1.40 -11.80 -20.89
N LEU A 119 1.97 -11.30 -19.80
CA LEU A 119 1.21 -10.89 -18.62
C LEU A 119 0.26 -9.72 -18.89
N LEU A 120 0.59 -8.84 -19.84
CA LEU A 120 -0.26 -7.73 -20.23
C LEU A 120 -1.36 -8.11 -21.23
N HIS A 121 -1.12 -9.10 -22.11
CA HIS A 121 -2.00 -9.37 -23.23
C HIS A 121 -2.87 -10.63 -23.09
N ASN A 122 -2.47 -11.58 -22.25
CA ASN A 122 -3.22 -12.82 -22.05
C ASN A 122 -4.15 -12.73 -20.83
N THR A 123 -5.17 -13.57 -20.82
CA THR A 123 -6.02 -13.80 -19.64
C THR A 123 -5.31 -14.68 -18.60
N SER A 124 -5.82 -14.71 -17.39
CA SER A 124 -5.27 -15.58 -16.33
C SER A 124 -5.33 -17.06 -16.73
N GLU A 125 -6.41 -17.48 -17.36
CA GLU A 125 -6.62 -18.85 -17.82
C GLU A 125 -5.63 -19.23 -18.93
N GLU A 126 -5.40 -18.33 -19.89
CA GLU A 126 -4.41 -18.54 -20.96
C GLU A 126 -3.00 -18.69 -20.42
N ILE A 127 -2.63 -17.84 -19.45
CA ILE A 127 -1.31 -17.90 -18.78
C ILE A 127 -1.17 -19.22 -18.04
N LEU A 128 -2.15 -19.59 -17.20
CA LEU A 128 -2.11 -20.82 -16.43
C LEU A 128 -2.07 -22.05 -17.34
N HIS A 129 -2.87 -22.07 -18.40
CA HIS A 129 -2.85 -23.16 -19.37
C HIS A 129 -1.50 -23.25 -20.09
N LYS A 130 -0.93 -22.13 -20.50
CA LYS A 130 0.37 -22.09 -21.16
C LYS A 130 1.50 -22.63 -20.27
N LEU A 131 1.50 -22.26 -19.00
CA LEU A 131 2.57 -22.64 -18.07
C LEU A 131 2.38 -24.07 -17.53
N TYR A 132 1.14 -24.48 -17.27
CA TYR A 132 0.83 -25.64 -16.43
C TYR A 132 -0.21 -26.58 -17.04
N HIS A 133 -0.32 -26.68 -18.38
CA HIS A 133 -1.30 -27.56 -19.05
C HIS A 133 -1.09 -29.05 -18.76
N GLU A 134 0.08 -29.44 -18.27
CA GLU A 134 0.39 -30.82 -17.87
C GLU A 134 0.06 -31.08 -16.37
N ASP A 135 -0.31 -30.03 -15.63
CA ASP A 135 -0.58 -30.09 -14.19
C ASP A 135 -2.10 -30.02 -13.91
N ASP A 136 -2.52 -30.53 -12.76
CA ASP A 136 -3.90 -30.38 -12.29
C ASP A 136 -4.10 -28.98 -11.66
N VAL A 137 -4.52 -28.04 -12.48
CA VAL A 137 -4.71 -26.64 -12.10
C VAL A 137 -6.16 -26.39 -11.70
N ARG A 138 -6.38 -25.97 -10.45
CA ARG A 138 -7.67 -25.52 -9.99
C ARG A 138 -7.77 -23.99 -10.07
N ILE A 139 -8.67 -23.51 -10.92
CA ILE A 139 -8.99 -22.07 -11.05
C ILE A 139 -10.14 -21.74 -10.11
N MET A 140 -9.97 -20.69 -9.32
CA MET A 140 -10.97 -20.18 -8.39
C MET A 140 -11.66 -18.96 -8.98
N ASP A 141 -12.84 -18.61 -8.43
CA ASP A 141 -13.59 -17.43 -8.86
C ASP A 141 -12.77 -16.15 -8.69
N ALA A 142 -12.79 -15.33 -9.74
CA ALA A 142 -12.15 -14.02 -9.71
C ALA A 142 -12.86 -13.09 -8.73
N LYS A 143 -12.05 -12.29 -8.01
CA LYS A 143 -12.54 -11.25 -7.11
C LYS A 143 -12.23 -9.89 -7.69
N SER A 144 -13.21 -9.00 -7.65
CA SER A 144 -13.02 -7.62 -8.08
C SER A 144 -12.26 -6.81 -7.02
N ILE A 145 -11.26 -6.06 -7.48
CA ILE A 145 -10.58 -5.05 -6.69
C ILE A 145 -11.18 -3.71 -7.09
N TYR A 146 -11.45 -2.84 -6.12
CA TYR A 146 -12.02 -1.53 -6.38
C TYR A 146 -11.30 -0.44 -5.56
N PHE A 147 -11.33 0.76 -6.11
CA PHE A 147 -10.81 1.93 -5.41
C PHE A 147 -11.83 2.41 -4.37
N GLU A 148 -11.36 2.64 -3.14
CA GLU A 148 -12.16 3.27 -2.09
C GLU A 148 -11.28 4.20 -1.26
N CYS A 149 -11.72 5.44 -1.13
CA CYS A 149 -11.09 6.38 -0.22
C CYS A 149 -11.97 6.62 1.00
N THR A 150 -11.41 6.42 2.17
CA THR A 150 -12.08 6.62 3.46
C THR A 150 -11.87 8.03 4.03
N CYS A 151 -11.41 9.00 3.23
CA CYS A 151 -11.25 10.38 3.67
C CYS A 151 -12.64 11.01 3.94
N SER A 152 -12.66 11.89 4.92
CA SER A 152 -13.84 12.67 5.27
C SER A 152 -13.42 13.98 5.93
N LYS A 153 -14.31 14.98 5.94
CA LYS A 153 -14.04 16.25 6.61
C LYS A 153 -13.71 16.04 8.10
N VAL A 154 -14.37 15.08 8.76
CA VAL A 154 -14.10 14.72 10.16
C VAL A 154 -12.67 14.21 10.34
N ARG A 155 -12.21 13.26 9.52
CA ARG A 155 -10.83 12.76 9.60
C ARG A 155 -9.78 13.83 9.32
N VAL A 156 -10.05 14.74 8.39
CA VAL A 156 -9.15 15.87 8.13
C VAL A 156 -9.16 16.83 9.32
N SER A 157 -10.30 17.08 9.96
CA SER A 157 -10.37 17.86 11.20
C SER A 157 -9.53 17.23 12.32
N GLU A 158 -9.58 15.92 12.50
CA GLU A 158 -8.75 15.20 13.48
C GLU A 158 -7.24 15.38 13.20
N ILE A 159 -6.84 15.33 11.92
CA ILE A 159 -5.46 15.57 11.51
C ILE A 159 -5.05 17.02 11.83
N LEU A 160 -5.91 17.99 11.55
CA LEU A 160 -5.67 19.39 11.87
C LEU A 160 -5.55 19.60 13.38
N CYS A 161 -6.40 18.94 14.19
CA CYS A 161 -6.29 18.99 15.65
C CYS A 161 -4.92 18.48 16.16
N ASN A 162 -4.31 17.49 15.50
CA ASN A 162 -3.00 16.97 15.89
C ASN A 162 -1.84 17.97 15.66
N LEU A 163 -2.05 19.04 14.90
CA LEU A 163 -1.08 20.14 14.78
C LEU A 163 -0.96 20.95 16.08
N GLY A 164 -2.00 20.94 16.91
CA GLY A 164 -2.07 21.69 18.15
C GLY A 164 -2.59 23.13 17.98
N THR A 165 -2.91 23.75 19.11
CA THR A 165 -3.54 25.09 19.13
C THR A 165 -2.67 26.17 18.54
N ILE A 166 -1.36 26.16 18.85
CA ILE A 166 -0.39 27.21 18.42
C ILE A 166 -0.31 27.28 16.89
N GLU A 167 -0.19 26.12 16.23
CA GLU A 167 -0.07 26.05 14.78
C GLU A 167 -1.37 26.45 14.10
N LEU A 168 -2.51 25.99 14.62
CA LEU A 168 -3.83 26.37 14.09
C LEU A 168 -4.09 27.87 14.23
N GLU A 169 -3.72 28.50 15.35
CA GLU A 169 -3.85 29.94 15.55
C GLU A 169 -2.96 30.73 14.58
N SER A 170 -1.74 30.27 14.31
CA SER A 170 -0.86 30.88 13.30
C SER A 170 -1.50 30.84 11.91
N ILE A 171 -2.03 29.68 11.50
CA ILE A 171 -2.76 29.50 10.24
C ILE A 171 -3.98 30.45 10.15
N ILE A 172 -4.74 30.58 11.22
CA ILE A 172 -5.91 31.48 11.29
C ILE A 172 -5.48 32.94 11.09
N GLN A 173 -4.35 33.35 11.69
CA GLN A 173 -3.86 34.72 11.59
C GLN A 173 -3.29 35.03 10.22
N GLU A 174 -2.58 34.08 9.59
CA GLU A 174 -1.88 34.31 8.33
C GLU A 174 -2.79 34.18 7.11
N GLN A 175 -3.67 33.19 7.10
CA GLN A 175 -4.44 32.78 5.92
C GLN A 175 -5.95 32.91 6.11
N GLY A 176 -6.46 32.81 7.34
CA GLY A 176 -7.88 32.88 7.67
C GLY A 176 -8.72 31.66 7.27
N ASN A 177 -8.29 30.90 6.27
CA ASN A 177 -8.92 29.66 5.80
C ASN A 177 -7.84 28.68 5.36
N VAL A 178 -8.17 27.38 5.35
CA VAL A 178 -7.30 26.31 4.91
C VAL A 178 -8.06 25.39 3.94
N SER A 179 -7.37 25.06 2.86
CA SER A 179 -7.80 23.99 1.94
C SER A 179 -6.82 22.82 2.05
N VAL A 180 -7.35 21.63 2.29
CA VAL A 180 -6.58 20.38 2.42
C VAL A 180 -7.07 19.40 1.36
N HIS A 181 -6.12 18.89 0.57
CA HIS A 181 -6.41 17.87 -0.44
C HIS A 181 -6.04 16.49 0.08
N CYS A 182 -6.92 15.52 -0.16
CA CYS A 182 -6.63 14.13 0.16
C CYS A 182 -5.56 13.57 -0.77
N ASP A 183 -4.45 13.09 -0.23
CA ASP A 183 -3.34 12.51 -1.00
C ASP A 183 -3.74 11.29 -1.87
N TYR A 184 -4.86 10.63 -1.58
CA TYR A 184 -5.30 9.43 -2.29
C TYR A 184 -6.31 9.70 -3.41
N CYS A 185 -7.29 10.58 -3.17
CA CYS A 185 -8.39 10.82 -4.12
C CYS A 185 -8.48 12.27 -4.60
N ASN A 186 -7.60 13.13 -4.11
CA ASN A 186 -7.54 14.55 -4.41
C ASN A 186 -8.83 15.32 -4.07
N THR A 187 -9.71 14.77 -3.23
CA THR A 187 -10.87 15.52 -2.73
C THR A 187 -10.39 16.68 -1.87
N GLU A 188 -10.91 17.86 -2.17
CA GLU A 188 -10.61 19.09 -1.44
C GLU A 188 -11.56 19.27 -0.24
N TYR A 189 -11.00 19.65 0.89
CA TYR A 189 -11.71 19.96 2.13
C TYR A 189 -11.35 21.37 2.56
N GLU A 190 -12.32 22.26 2.51
CA GLU A 190 -12.18 23.64 2.94
C GLU A 190 -12.59 23.82 4.41
N PHE A 191 -11.75 24.56 5.15
CA PHE A 191 -11.98 24.96 6.52
C PHE A 191 -11.94 26.47 6.60
N SER A 192 -13.10 27.07 6.90
CA SER A 192 -13.18 28.50 7.16
C SER A 192 -12.54 28.86 8.50
N LYS A 193 -12.29 30.15 8.71
CA LYS A 193 -11.80 30.66 9.98
C LYS A 193 -12.64 30.18 11.17
N ALA A 194 -13.97 30.21 11.06
CA ALA A 194 -14.86 29.72 12.09
C ALA A 194 -14.67 28.23 12.38
N ASN A 195 -14.49 27.38 11.33
CA ASN A 195 -14.21 25.97 11.52
C ASN A 195 -12.88 25.72 12.26
N LEU A 196 -11.83 26.51 11.96
CA LEU A 196 -10.54 26.41 12.62
C LEU A 196 -10.59 26.87 14.08
N GLU A 197 -11.31 27.95 14.36
CA GLU A 197 -11.56 28.45 15.73
C GLU A 197 -12.31 27.39 16.56
N ASP A 198 -13.30 26.70 15.99
CA ASP A 198 -14.00 25.59 16.65
C ASP A 198 -13.04 24.43 16.98
N LEU A 199 -12.08 24.09 16.09
CA LEU A 199 -11.09 23.05 16.35
C LEU A 199 -10.14 23.44 17.49
N VAL A 200 -9.70 24.71 17.55
CA VAL A 200 -8.87 25.21 18.65
C VAL A 200 -9.59 25.10 19.99
N LEU A 201 -10.89 25.44 20.03
CA LEU A 201 -11.70 25.26 21.23
C LEU A 201 -11.83 23.78 21.64
N GLN A 202 -12.04 22.88 20.70
CA GLN A 202 -12.12 21.43 20.97
C GLN A 202 -10.82 20.88 21.57
N ILE A 203 -9.66 21.28 21.05
CA ILE A 203 -8.34 20.87 21.59
C ILE A 203 -8.22 21.38 23.04
N SER A 204 -8.51 22.65 23.27
CA SER A 204 -8.39 23.26 24.60
C SER A 204 -9.29 22.58 25.65
N LEU A 205 -10.51 22.18 25.27
CA LEU A 205 -11.43 21.46 26.15
C LEU A 205 -10.93 20.06 26.46
N ASN A 206 -10.40 19.33 25.45
CA ASN A 206 -9.85 18.00 25.64
C ASN A 206 -8.63 18.00 26.58
N ASP A 207 -7.75 19.01 26.47
CA ASP A 207 -6.60 19.18 27.33
C ASP A 207 -7.01 19.46 28.79
N MET A 208 -8.05 20.26 29.01
CA MET A 208 -8.58 20.53 30.34
C MET A 208 -9.20 19.27 30.98
N ASP A 209 -9.93 18.48 30.20
CA ASP A 209 -10.52 17.22 30.68
C ASP A 209 -9.44 16.16 30.98
N ALA A 210 -8.36 16.09 30.20
CA ALA A 210 -7.23 15.22 30.47
C ALA A 210 -6.52 15.62 31.79
N ALA A 211 -6.24 16.91 31.97
CA ALA A 211 -5.61 17.43 33.18
C ALA A 211 -6.48 17.21 34.44
N SER A 212 -7.81 17.23 34.31
CA SER A 212 -8.72 16.99 35.44
C SER A 212 -8.76 15.52 35.90
N LYS A 213 -8.46 14.58 34.99
CA LYS A 213 -8.43 13.13 35.29
C LYS A 213 -7.12 12.66 35.91
N GLU A 214 -6.03 13.39 35.74
CA GLU A 214 -4.73 13.07 36.37
C GLU A 214 -4.64 13.53 37.85
N VAL A 215 -5.58 14.31 38.31
CA VAL A 215 -5.60 14.86 39.71
C VAL A 215 -6.44 13.99 40.66
N HIS A 216 -6.98 12.89 40.20
CA HIS A 216 -7.71 11.90 41.03
C HIS A 216 -7.05 10.53 40.90
#